data_8fa9473f7de0b9078e109dcb76c72a99
#
_entry.id   8fa9473f7de0b9078e109dcb76c72a99
#
_cell.length_a   1.000
_cell.length_b   1.000
_cell.length_c   1.000
_cell.angle_alpha   90.00
_cell.angle_beta   90.00
_cell.angle_gamma   90.00
#
_symmetry.space_group_name_H-M   'P 1'
#
loop_
_entity.id
_entity.type
_entity.pdbx_description
1 polymer ?
#
loop_
_entity_poly.entity_id
_entity_poly.type
_entity_poly.pdbx_seq_one_letter_code
_entity_poly.pdbx_strand_id
1 'polypeptide(L)'
;MAATATATAAASTALLPNKNLSTPLFSRNPSPLSGGIASRVTPPPLSLSLGRRRRRGNLGGGSIRLRNRSSGISCSSDSSSASTSSLPAALLFDCDGVLVDTEKDGHRISFNETFSEKELGVSWDVELYGELLKIGGGKERMTAYFNKTGWPTKAPKTEEDRKQFIASLHKRKTELFMALIEKKLLPLRPGVQRLIDEALAKGVKVAVCSTSNEKAVSAIVSFLLGSDRAEKITIFAGDVVPRKKPDPAIYLLAADTLGVDPSSCVVVEDSTIGLAAAKAAGMKCIITKSGYTAEEDFVAADAIFDCIGDPPEVRFDLGFCANLLQKQYVS
;
A
#
# COMPACT_ATOMS: atom_id res chain seq x y z
N MET A 1 30.50 -20.04 -61.55
CA MET A 1 29.11 -20.36 -62.01
C MET A 1 28.22 -20.34 -60.82
N ALA A 2 27.43 -19.31 -60.69
CA ALA A 2 26.51 -19.08 -59.58
C ALA A 2 25.12 -19.63 -59.94
N ALA A 3 24.48 -20.34 -59.03
CA ALA A 3 23.08 -20.71 -59.14
C ALA A 3 22.30 -20.12 -57.98
N THR A 4 21.55 -19.11 -58.29
CA THR A 4 20.53 -18.47 -57.46
C THR A 4 19.27 -19.32 -57.37
N ALA A 5 18.79 -19.66 -56.20
CA ALA A 5 17.48 -20.27 -55.97
C ALA A 5 16.61 -19.29 -55.20
N THR A 6 15.59 -18.77 -55.88
CA THR A 6 14.49 -17.96 -55.38
C THR A 6 13.41 -18.87 -54.76
N ALA A 7 13.07 -18.69 -53.50
CA ALA A 7 11.93 -19.36 -52.87
C ALA A 7 10.78 -18.36 -52.63
N THR A 8 9.66 -18.64 -53.31
CA THR A 8 8.41 -17.90 -53.26
C THR A 8 7.62 -18.33 -52.04
N ALA A 9 7.25 -17.36 -51.17
CA ALA A 9 6.37 -17.60 -50.04
C ALA A 9 4.90 -17.48 -50.49
N ALA A 10 4.12 -18.53 -50.31
CA ALA A 10 2.67 -18.53 -50.48
C ALA A 10 1.97 -18.19 -49.16
N ALA A 11 1.21 -17.10 -49.15
CA ALA A 11 0.32 -16.73 -48.06
C ALA A 11 -0.96 -17.59 -48.11
N SER A 12 -1.21 -18.32 -47.00
CA SER A 12 -2.46 -19.06 -46.81
C SER A 12 -3.34 -18.33 -45.79
N THR A 13 -4.40 -17.75 -46.27
CA THR A 13 -5.48 -17.12 -45.48
C THR A 13 -6.42 -18.22 -44.98
N ALA A 14 -6.46 -18.50 -43.69
CA ALA A 14 -7.42 -19.40 -43.06
C ALA A 14 -8.52 -18.57 -42.35
N LEU A 15 -9.73 -18.71 -42.82
CA LEU A 15 -10.97 -18.16 -42.27
C LEU A 15 -11.35 -18.90 -40.97
N LEU A 16 -11.63 -18.13 -39.90
CA LEU A 16 -12.19 -18.62 -38.65
C LEU A 16 -13.71 -18.76 -38.73
N PRO A 17 -14.31 -19.82 -38.22
CA PRO A 17 -15.76 -19.89 -38.11
C PRO A 17 -16.24 -19.28 -36.77
N ASN A 18 -17.22 -18.39 -36.92
CA ASN A 18 -18.00 -17.76 -35.86
C ASN A 18 -18.91 -18.81 -35.19
N LYS A 19 -18.80 -19.05 -33.87
CA LYS A 19 -19.77 -19.84 -33.12
C LYS A 19 -20.39 -18.97 -32.02
N ASN A 20 -21.64 -18.60 -32.27
CA ASN A 20 -22.59 -18.11 -31.28
C ASN A 20 -22.74 -19.17 -30.15
N LEU A 21 -22.53 -18.77 -28.92
CA LEU A 21 -22.91 -19.55 -27.73
C LEU A 21 -23.93 -18.77 -26.92
N SER A 22 -25.12 -19.37 -26.91
CA SER A 22 -26.30 -18.96 -26.17
C SER A 22 -26.06 -19.09 -24.65
N THR A 23 -26.47 -18.10 -23.91
CA THR A 23 -26.56 -18.11 -22.44
C THR A 23 -27.72 -18.98 -21.97
N PRO A 24 -27.58 -19.83 -20.95
CA PRO A 24 -28.73 -20.40 -20.25
C PRO A 24 -29.19 -19.49 -19.12
N LEU A 25 -30.48 -19.17 -19.19
CA LEU A 25 -31.27 -18.58 -18.11
C LEU A 25 -31.39 -19.55 -16.94
N PHE A 26 -30.91 -19.16 -15.75
CA PHE A 26 -31.21 -19.88 -14.51
C PHE A 26 -32.45 -19.28 -13.84
N SER A 27 -33.45 -20.13 -13.74
CA SER A 27 -34.72 -19.97 -13.08
C SER A 27 -34.54 -19.77 -11.56
N ARG A 28 -35.19 -18.73 -11.03
CA ARG A 28 -35.34 -18.53 -9.58
C ARG A 28 -36.46 -19.43 -9.06
N ASN A 29 -36.18 -20.24 -8.05
CA ASN A 29 -37.19 -20.81 -7.17
C ASN A 29 -37.07 -20.20 -5.76
N PRO A 30 -38.18 -19.78 -5.13
CA PRO A 30 -38.17 -19.26 -3.77
C PRO A 30 -38.39 -20.41 -2.77
N SER A 31 -37.62 -20.38 -1.67
CA SER A 31 -37.83 -21.25 -0.51
C SER A 31 -38.52 -20.51 0.64
N PRO A 32 -39.27 -21.21 1.51
CA PRO A 32 -40.21 -20.58 2.41
C PRO A 32 -39.61 -20.14 3.75
N LEU A 33 -40.29 -19.18 4.33
CA LEU A 33 -40.13 -18.57 5.65
C LEU A 33 -40.24 -19.61 6.79
N SER A 34 -39.30 -19.55 7.75
CA SER A 34 -39.56 -19.97 9.11
C SER A 34 -39.11 -18.90 10.09
N GLY A 35 -40.02 -18.51 10.96
CA GLY A 35 -39.83 -17.37 11.87
C GLY A 35 -38.93 -17.73 13.05
N GLY A 36 -38.16 -16.75 13.48
CA GLY A 36 -37.39 -16.73 14.72
C GLY A 36 -37.47 -15.35 15.37
N ILE A 37 -37.98 -15.34 16.58
CA ILE A 37 -38.28 -14.19 17.42
C ILE A 37 -37.01 -13.44 17.81
N ALA A 38 -36.88 -12.18 17.41
CA ALA A 38 -35.81 -11.30 17.85
C ALA A 38 -36.22 -10.52 19.10
N SER A 39 -35.59 -10.82 20.23
CA SER A 39 -35.65 -10.03 21.45
C SER A 39 -34.86 -8.73 21.29
N ARG A 40 -35.57 -7.61 21.32
CA ARG A 40 -34.96 -6.27 21.41
C ARG A 40 -34.45 -6.03 22.82
N VAL A 41 -33.14 -5.80 22.95
CA VAL A 41 -32.52 -5.20 24.14
C VAL A 41 -32.28 -3.74 23.84
N THR A 42 -33.00 -2.86 24.58
CA THR A 42 -32.81 -1.40 24.57
C THR A 42 -31.79 -1.02 25.63
N PRO A 43 -30.84 -0.11 25.36
CA PRO A 43 -29.95 0.43 26.37
C PRO A 43 -30.64 1.53 27.18
N PRO A 44 -30.25 1.75 28.47
CA PRO A 44 -30.86 2.74 29.33
C PRO A 44 -30.39 4.19 29.04
N PRO A 45 -31.17 5.23 29.39
CA PRO A 45 -30.81 6.61 29.14
C PRO A 45 -29.79 7.14 30.15
N LEU A 46 -28.81 7.90 29.66
CA LEU A 46 -27.83 8.63 30.45
C LEU A 46 -28.49 9.89 31.06
N SER A 47 -28.55 9.99 32.36
CA SER A 47 -28.99 11.16 33.11
C SER A 47 -27.88 12.21 33.18
N LEU A 48 -28.18 13.41 32.65
CA LEU A 48 -27.36 14.62 32.82
C LEU A 48 -27.73 15.27 34.18
N SER A 49 -26.78 15.30 35.12
CA SER A 49 -26.88 16.10 36.32
C SER A 49 -26.14 17.42 36.15
N LEU A 50 -26.95 18.52 36.09
CA LEU A 50 -26.47 19.89 36.13
C LEU A 50 -26.13 20.27 37.57
N GLY A 51 -24.87 20.37 37.91
CA GLY A 51 -24.34 20.93 39.15
C GLY A 51 -24.06 22.43 39.02
N ARG A 52 -25.06 23.26 39.38
CA ARG A 52 -24.91 24.71 39.61
C ARG A 52 -24.19 24.94 40.96
N ARG A 53 -22.98 25.50 40.95
CA ARG A 53 -22.42 26.16 42.13
C ARG A 53 -22.17 27.63 41.85
N ARG A 54 -23.09 28.46 42.42
CA ARG A 54 -22.86 29.87 42.68
C ARG A 54 -21.90 30.03 43.85
N ARG A 55 -20.88 30.89 43.73
CA ARG A 55 -20.30 31.59 44.87
C ARG A 55 -20.16 33.07 44.54
N ARG A 56 -20.76 33.84 45.46
CA ARG A 56 -20.75 35.29 45.58
C ARG A 56 -19.47 35.76 46.27
N GLY A 57 -19.16 37.05 46.02
CA GLY A 57 -18.42 37.95 46.92
C GLY A 57 -16.98 38.14 46.45
N ASN A 58 -16.42 39.29 46.37
CA ASN A 58 -16.61 40.48 47.17
C ASN A 58 -16.02 41.68 46.42
N LEU A 59 -16.60 42.84 46.72
CA LEU A 59 -16.22 44.17 46.25
C LEU A 59 -14.93 44.63 46.95
N GLY A 60 -14.03 45.28 46.21
CA GLY A 60 -12.92 46.05 46.77
C GLY A 60 -12.49 47.13 45.77
N GLY A 61 -12.97 48.34 46.02
CA GLY A 61 -12.63 49.51 45.21
C GLY A 61 -11.25 50.07 45.52
N GLY A 62 -10.68 50.71 44.56
CA GLY A 62 -9.39 51.44 44.68
C GLY A 62 -9.18 52.39 43.50
N SER A 63 -9.42 53.63 43.80
CA SER A 63 -9.39 54.79 42.88
C SER A 63 -8.00 55.14 42.34
N ILE A 64 -7.98 55.55 41.08
CA ILE A 64 -7.34 56.76 40.47
C ILE A 64 -5.82 56.83 40.48
N ARG A 65 -5.24 56.93 39.28
CA ARG A 65 -4.49 58.13 38.81
C ARG A 65 -4.21 58.05 37.32
N LEU A 66 -4.83 58.98 36.59
CA LEU A 66 -4.41 59.38 35.24
C LEU A 66 -2.99 59.98 35.30
N ARG A 67 -2.12 59.45 34.46
CA ARG A 67 -0.94 60.20 33.95
C ARG A 67 -0.88 60.05 32.45
N ASN A 68 -1.27 61.12 31.75
CA ASN A 68 -0.92 61.37 30.38
C ASN A 68 0.58 61.36 30.24
N ARG A 69 1.11 60.53 29.34
CA ARG A 69 2.37 60.76 28.63
C ARG A 69 2.21 60.32 27.18
N SER A 70 2.09 61.32 26.34
CA SER A 70 2.30 61.21 24.90
C SER A 70 3.74 60.78 24.62
N SER A 71 3.93 59.69 23.91
CA SER A 71 5.16 59.44 23.18
C SER A 71 4.96 58.34 22.14
N GLY A 72 5.18 58.69 20.88
CA GLY A 72 5.74 57.88 19.83
C GLY A 72 4.89 56.65 19.41
N ILE A 73 4.12 56.81 18.34
CA ILE A 73 3.67 55.70 17.53
C ILE A 73 4.92 55.11 16.85
N SER A 74 5.50 54.08 17.45
CA SER A 74 6.37 53.13 16.76
C SER A 74 5.51 52.12 16.09
N CYS A 75 5.34 52.20 14.78
CA CYS A 75 4.83 51.12 13.97
C CYS A 75 5.85 49.97 14.01
N SER A 76 5.75 49.11 14.98
CA SER A 76 6.29 47.77 14.86
C SER A 76 5.47 47.05 13.80
N SER A 77 6.03 46.95 12.61
CA SER A 77 5.57 45.98 11.63
C SER A 77 5.63 44.59 12.29
N ASP A 78 4.48 44.10 12.76
CA ASP A 78 4.31 42.70 13.04
C ASP A 78 4.53 41.96 11.73
N SER A 79 5.80 41.59 11.48
CA SER A 79 6.10 40.49 10.59
C SER A 79 5.50 39.28 11.23
N SER A 80 4.23 38.96 10.87
CA SER A 80 3.69 37.63 11.01
C SER A 80 4.65 36.70 10.27
N SER A 81 5.61 36.12 11.00
CA SER A 81 6.38 34.98 10.52
C SER A 81 5.36 33.86 10.28
N ALA A 82 4.84 33.82 9.05
CA ALA A 82 4.25 32.60 8.56
C ALA A 82 5.31 31.53 8.79
N SER A 83 5.06 30.62 9.73
CA SER A 83 5.91 29.46 9.95
C SER A 83 5.91 28.69 8.63
N THR A 84 6.94 28.89 7.82
CA THR A 84 7.15 28.07 6.61
C THR A 84 7.33 26.66 7.12
N SER A 85 6.30 25.84 6.95
CA SER A 85 6.37 24.42 7.27
C SER A 85 7.55 23.83 6.51
N SER A 86 8.57 23.36 7.25
CA SER A 86 9.70 22.69 6.61
C SER A 86 9.19 21.40 5.98
N LEU A 87 9.46 21.23 4.68
CA LEU A 87 9.14 20.00 3.97
C LEU A 87 9.90 18.81 4.59
N PRO A 88 9.39 17.57 4.49
CA PRO A 88 10.16 16.42 4.85
C PRO A 88 11.48 16.36 4.07
N ALA A 89 12.56 15.91 4.71
CA ALA A 89 13.82 15.72 4.03
C ALA A 89 13.76 14.52 3.05
N ALA A 90 12.97 13.51 3.39
CA ALA A 90 12.70 12.37 2.52
C ALA A 90 11.29 11.80 2.71
N LEU A 91 10.75 11.25 1.62
CA LEU A 91 9.62 10.32 1.62
C LEU A 91 10.14 8.91 1.34
N LEU A 92 9.82 7.97 2.23
CA LEU A 92 10.22 6.58 2.12
C LEU A 92 8.96 5.72 1.93
N PHE A 93 8.85 5.05 0.78
CA PHE A 93 7.69 4.25 0.43
C PHE A 93 8.00 2.76 0.62
N ASP A 94 7.09 2.00 1.23
CA ASP A 94 7.07 0.57 0.94
C ASP A 94 6.64 0.33 -0.51
N CYS A 95 6.87 -0.88 -1.01
CA CYS A 95 6.52 -1.24 -2.39
C CYS A 95 5.17 -1.96 -2.46
N ASP A 96 5.09 -3.08 -1.74
CA ASP A 96 3.95 -4.01 -1.79
C ASP A 96 2.82 -3.47 -0.93
N GLY A 97 1.65 -3.25 -1.51
CA GLY A 97 0.54 -2.62 -0.80
C GLY A 97 0.57 -1.09 -0.73
N VAL A 98 1.70 -0.44 -1.10
CA VAL A 98 1.85 1.03 -1.14
C VAL A 98 1.96 1.55 -2.56
N LEU A 99 2.98 1.15 -3.32
CA LEU A 99 3.09 1.54 -4.73
C LEU A 99 2.07 0.80 -5.60
N VAL A 100 1.94 -0.49 -5.36
CA VAL A 100 1.07 -1.43 -6.07
C VAL A 100 0.49 -2.44 -5.06
N ASP A 101 -0.72 -2.93 -5.29
CA ASP A 101 -1.29 -4.04 -4.51
C ASP A 101 -0.84 -5.38 -5.13
N THR A 102 0.44 -5.72 -4.89
CA THR A 102 1.09 -6.86 -5.53
C THR A 102 0.44 -8.19 -5.18
N GLU A 103 -0.06 -8.36 -3.97
CA GLU A 103 -0.69 -9.62 -3.57
C GLU A 103 -2.03 -9.82 -4.27
N LYS A 104 -2.89 -8.80 -4.28
CA LYS A 104 -4.23 -8.88 -4.88
C LYS A 104 -4.19 -8.86 -6.40
N ASP A 105 -3.53 -7.87 -6.99
CA ASP A 105 -3.60 -7.56 -8.43
C ASP A 105 -2.44 -8.17 -9.22
N GLY A 106 -1.41 -8.69 -8.54
CA GLY A 106 -0.24 -9.30 -9.15
C GLY A 106 -0.11 -10.79 -8.85
N HIS A 107 0.23 -11.12 -7.62
CA HIS A 107 0.56 -12.50 -7.23
C HIS A 107 -0.62 -13.45 -7.36
N ARG A 108 -1.80 -13.08 -6.85
CA ARG A 108 -3.02 -13.89 -6.99
C ARG A 108 -3.37 -14.17 -8.45
N ILE A 109 -3.33 -13.14 -9.28
CA ILE A 109 -3.60 -13.25 -10.73
C ILE A 109 -2.60 -14.22 -11.38
N SER A 110 -1.30 -14.08 -11.05
CA SER A 110 -0.25 -14.95 -11.60
C SER A 110 -0.37 -16.40 -11.16
N PHE A 111 -0.86 -16.69 -9.95
CA PHE A 111 -1.20 -18.05 -9.51
C PHE A 111 -2.34 -18.62 -10.36
N ASN A 112 -3.44 -17.87 -10.49
CA ASN A 112 -4.61 -18.30 -11.26
C ASN A 112 -4.29 -18.55 -12.73
N GLU A 113 -3.49 -17.69 -13.35
CA GLU A 113 -3.02 -17.87 -14.72
C GLU A 113 -2.16 -19.14 -14.85
N THR A 114 -1.25 -19.38 -13.88
CA THR A 114 -0.46 -20.62 -13.84
C THR A 114 -1.36 -21.85 -13.74
N PHE A 115 -2.37 -21.81 -12.90
CA PHE A 115 -3.31 -22.94 -12.74
C PHE A 115 -4.13 -23.16 -13.99
N SER A 116 -4.54 -22.09 -14.66
CA SER A 116 -5.26 -22.12 -15.94
C SER A 116 -4.39 -22.71 -17.06
N GLU A 117 -3.16 -22.22 -17.26
CA GLU A 117 -2.21 -22.75 -18.25
C GLU A 117 -1.91 -24.25 -18.06
N LYS A 118 -1.91 -24.70 -16.81
CA LYS A 118 -1.68 -26.11 -16.48
C LYS A 118 -2.97 -26.94 -16.42
N GLU A 119 -4.12 -26.30 -16.68
CA GLU A 119 -5.45 -26.91 -16.65
C GLU A 119 -5.72 -27.69 -15.35
N LEU A 120 -5.39 -27.07 -14.19
CA LEU A 120 -5.51 -27.72 -12.90
C LEU A 120 -6.94 -27.68 -12.33
N GLY A 121 -7.85 -26.90 -12.92
CA GLY A 121 -9.21 -26.72 -12.44
C GLY A 121 -9.30 -25.97 -11.11
N VAL A 122 -8.31 -25.15 -10.79
CA VAL A 122 -8.19 -24.39 -9.53
C VAL A 122 -8.19 -22.90 -9.83
N SER A 123 -8.90 -22.13 -9.00
CA SER A 123 -8.86 -20.68 -9.00
C SER A 123 -8.97 -20.18 -7.57
N TRP A 124 -8.15 -19.19 -7.21
CA TRP A 124 -8.18 -18.51 -5.92
C TRP A 124 -8.85 -17.13 -6.10
N ASP A 125 -10.02 -16.96 -5.49
CA ASP A 125 -10.66 -15.64 -5.36
C ASP A 125 -9.92 -14.77 -4.32
N VAL A 126 -10.43 -13.56 -4.09
CA VAL A 126 -9.76 -12.57 -3.21
C VAL A 126 -9.78 -13.06 -1.75
N GLU A 127 -10.92 -13.57 -1.29
CA GLU A 127 -11.11 -14.04 0.09
C GLU A 127 -10.25 -15.25 0.39
N LEU A 128 -10.31 -16.26 -0.45
CA LEU A 128 -9.50 -17.47 -0.31
C LEU A 128 -8.01 -17.15 -0.34
N TYR A 129 -7.60 -16.27 -1.25
CA TYR A 129 -6.20 -15.89 -1.33
C TYR A 129 -5.74 -15.14 -0.07
N GLY A 130 -6.60 -14.29 0.52
CA GLY A 130 -6.34 -13.63 1.80
C GLY A 130 -6.10 -14.64 2.94
N GLU A 131 -6.92 -15.70 3.02
CA GLU A 131 -6.67 -16.78 3.99
C GLU A 131 -5.36 -17.53 3.74
N LEU A 132 -5.02 -17.72 2.46
CA LEU A 132 -3.77 -18.39 2.07
C LEU A 132 -2.52 -17.54 2.32
N LEU A 133 -2.64 -16.21 2.43
CA LEU A 133 -1.54 -15.30 2.78
C LEU A 133 -0.99 -15.54 4.20
N LYS A 134 -1.79 -16.12 5.10
CA LYS A 134 -1.34 -16.56 6.42
C LYS A 134 -0.27 -17.65 6.36
N ILE A 135 -0.11 -18.30 5.20
CA ILE A 135 0.93 -19.28 4.93
C ILE A 135 2.08 -18.59 4.22
N GLY A 136 3.23 -18.49 4.88
CA GLY A 136 4.42 -17.89 4.32
C GLY A 136 4.99 -18.68 3.16
N GLY A 137 5.28 -18.00 2.03
CA GLY A 137 5.88 -18.61 0.85
C GLY A 137 4.87 -19.19 -0.15
N GLY A 138 5.13 -18.93 -1.45
CA GLY A 138 4.20 -19.33 -2.51
C GLY A 138 4.15 -20.84 -2.75
N LYS A 139 5.26 -21.55 -2.52
CA LYS A 139 5.33 -23.01 -2.63
C LYS A 139 4.56 -23.68 -1.50
N GLU A 140 4.78 -23.20 -0.29
CA GLU A 140 4.13 -23.67 0.93
C GLU A 140 2.62 -23.44 0.86
N ARG A 141 2.21 -22.28 0.35
CA ARG A 141 0.80 -21.91 0.12
C ARG A 141 0.10 -22.88 -0.84
N MET A 142 0.71 -23.16 -2.01
CA MET A 142 0.17 -24.14 -2.96
C MET A 142 0.11 -25.54 -2.36
N THR A 143 1.16 -25.98 -1.67
CA THR A 143 1.24 -27.29 -1.05
C THR A 143 0.15 -27.46 0.00
N ALA A 144 -0.02 -26.48 0.90
CA ALA A 144 -1.05 -26.51 1.93
C ALA A 144 -2.47 -26.53 1.33
N TYR A 145 -2.70 -25.72 0.30
CA TYR A 145 -3.97 -25.69 -0.41
C TYR A 145 -4.30 -27.07 -1.01
N PHE A 146 -3.38 -27.66 -1.78
CA PHE A 146 -3.61 -28.97 -2.41
C PHE A 146 -3.72 -30.12 -1.40
N ASN A 147 -3.01 -30.05 -0.28
CA ASN A 147 -3.17 -31.03 0.79
C ASN A 147 -4.54 -30.94 1.46
N LYS A 148 -5.12 -29.74 1.57
CA LYS A 148 -6.43 -29.50 2.19
C LYS A 148 -7.59 -29.83 1.25
N THR A 149 -7.49 -29.45 -0.03
CA THR A 149 -8.61 -29.52 -0.99
C THR A 149 -8.54 -30.74 -1.92
N GLY A 150 -7.42 -31.43 -1.92
CA GLY A 150 -7.09 -32.49 -2.87
C GLY A 150 -6.15 -32.02 -3.98
N TRP A 151 -5.23 -32.91 -4.37
CA TRP A 151 -4.32 -32.66 -5.47
C TRP A 151 -5.03 -32.76 -6.83
N PRO A 152 -4.74 -31.85 -7.78
CA PRO A 152 -5.29 -31.93 -9.12
C PRO A 152 -5.01 -33.29 -9.78
N THR A 153 -5.89 -33.76 -10.66
CA THR A 153 -5.72 -35.05 -11.36
C THR A 153 -4.44 -35.14 -12.18
N LYS A 154 -3.94 -34.00 -12.67
CA LYS A 154 -2.67 -33.88 -13.40
C LYS A 154 -1.43 -33.82 -12.48
N ALA A 155 -1.60 -33.72 -11.16
CA ALA A 155 -0.50 -33.71 -10.22
C ALA A 155 0.13 -35.10 -10.07
N PRO A 156 1.45 -35.18 -9.85
CA PRO A 156 2.12 -36.44 -9.56
C PRO A 156 1.61 -37.10 -8.29
N LYS A 157 1.82 -38.43 -8.18
CA LYS A 157 1.35 -39.20 -7.02
C LYS A 157 2.38 -39.27 -5.90
N THR A 158 3.67 -39.25 -6.21
CA THR A 158 4.74 -39.33 -5.21
C THR A 158 5.01 -37.98 -4.56
N GLU A 159 5.47 -37.98 -3.33
CA GLU A 159 5.78 -36.74 -2.60
C GLU A 159 6.93 -35.97 -3.25
N GLU A 160 7.97 -36.67 -3.72
CA GLU A 160 9.11 -36.02 -4.34
C GLU A 160 8.74 -35.35 -5.67
N ASP A 161 7.98 -36.04 -6.52
CA ASP A 161 7.50 -35.46 -7.78
C ASP A 161 6.53 -34.28 -7.51
N ARG A 162 5.73 -34.33 -6.42
CA ARG A 162 4.89 -33.21 -6.01
C ARG A 162 5.72 -31.98 -5.63
N LYS A 163 6.84 -32.14 -4.94
CA LYS A 163 7.77 -31.02 -4.65
C LYS A 163 8.30 -30.38 -5.92
N GLN A 164 8.71 -31.20 -6.90
CA GLN A 164 9.18 -30.72 -8.20
C GLN A 164 8.05 -30.03 -9.00
N PHE A 165 6.84 -30.61 -8.96
CA PHE A 165 5.66 -30.00 -9.58
C PHE A 165 5.35 -28.64 -8.99
N ILE A 166 5.29 -28.49 -7.67
CA ILE A 166 5.11 -27.21 -6.97
C ILE A 166 6.20 -26.22 -7.35
N ALA A 167 7.46 -26.66 -7.40
CA ALA A 167 8.57 -25.80 -7.82
C ALA A 167 8.39 -25.28 -9.24
N SER A 168 7.91 -26.14 -10.17
CA SER A 168 7.63 -25.75 -11.55
C SER A 168 6.47 -24.74 -11.67
N LEU A 169 5.40 -24.94 -10.90
CA LEU A 169 4.28 -24.01 -10.83
C LEU A 169 4.73 -22.65 -10.27
N HIS A 170 5.53 -22.66 -9.21
CA HIS A 170 6.04 -21.43 -8.60
C HIS A 170 6.96 -20.66 -9.56
N LYS A 171 7.80 -21.35 -10.30
CA LYS A 171 8.65 -20.76 -11.34
C LYS A 171 7.77 -20.06 -12.39
N ARG A 172 6.78 -20.79 -12.94
CA ARG A 172 5.87 -20.24 -13.96
C ARG A 172 5.10 -19.04 -13.45
N LYS A 173 4.55 -19.12 -12.23
CA LYS A 173 3.87 -18.01 -11.55
C LYS A 173 4.77 -16.76 -11.47
N THR A 174 6.04 -16.95 -11.13
CA THR A 174 7.00 -15.85 -11.04
C THR A 174 7.26 -15.20 -12.40
N GLU A 175 7.40 -16.00 -13.46
CA GLU A 175 7.53 -15.51 -14.84
C GLU A 175 6.31 -14.67 -15.25
N LEU A 176 5.11 -15.14 -14.95
CA LEU A 176 3.86 -14.42 -15.25
C LEU A 176 3.74 -13.12 -14.45
N PHE A 177 4.13 -13.14 -13.18
CA PHE A 177 4.16 -11.93 -12.36
C PHE A 177 5.11 -10.87 -12.93
N MET A 178 6.32 -11.28 -13.32
CA MET A 178 7.27 -10.36 -13.97
C MET A 178 6.71 -9.82 -15.29
N ALA A 179 6.05 -10.68 -16.08
CA ALA A 179 5.42 -10.24 -17.33
C ALA A 179 4.27 -9.22 -17.12
N LEU A 180 3.51 -9.32 -16.02
CA LEU A 180 2.51 -8.30 -15.66
C LEU A 180 3.17 -6.93 -15.41
N ILE A 181 4.29 -6.91 -14.71
CA ILE A 181 5.04 -5.68 -14.43
C ILE A 181 5.59 -5.09 -15.73
N GLU A 182 6.31 -5.89 -16.52
CA GLU A 182 6.94 -5.45 -17.77
C GLU A 182 5.93 -4.93 -18.81
N LYS A 183 4.77 -5.55 -18.89
CA LYS A 183 3.66 -5.13 -19.75
C LYS A 183 2.84 -3.97 -19.17
N LYS A 184 3.21 -3.46 -17.98
CA LYS A 184 2.50 -2.39 -17.25
C LYS A 184 1.02 -2.72 -16.98
N LEU A 185 0.72 -3.98 -16.73
CA LEU A 185 -0.63 -4.45 -16.43
C LEU A 185 -0.94 -4.45 -14.93
N LEU A 186 0.08 -4.30 -14.07
CA LEU A 186 -0.08 -4.08 -12.65
C LEU A 186 -0.27 -2.58 -12.38
N PRO A 187 -1.45 -2.14 -11.90
CA PRO A 187 -1.73 -0.72 -11.72
C PRO A 187 -0.98 -0.14 -10.51
N LEU A 188 -0.47 1.09 -10.66
CA LEU A 188 -0.07 1.88 -9.50
C LEU A 188 -1.29 2.23 -8.66
N ARG A 189 -1.11 2.29 -7.34
CA ARG A 189 -2.19 2.74 -6.45
C ARG A 189 -2.42 4.25 -6.62
N PRO A 190 -3.68 4.72 -6.44
CA PRO A 190 -4.04 6.12 -6.65
C PRO A 190 -3.19 7.09 -5.83
N GLY A 191 -2.66 8.13 -6.47
CA GLY A 191 -1.87 9.19 -5.84
C GLY A 191 -0.38 8.94 -5.71
N VAL A 192 0.10 7.70 -5.92
CA VAL A 192 1.53 7.35 -5.80
C VAL A 192 2.39 8.21 -6.72
N GLN A 193 2.07 8.23 -8.01
CA GLN A 193 2.83 8.99 -8.99
C GLN A 193 2.81 10.48 -8.67
N ARG A 194 1.64 11.02 -8.31
CA ARG A 194 1.46 12.44 -7.96
C ARG A 194 2.31 12.84 -6.77
N LEU A 195 2.26 12.10 -5.66
CA LEU A 195 3.03 12.43 -4.45
C LEU A 195 4.54 12.36 -4.69
N ILE A 196 5.00 11.37 -5.47
CA ILE A 196 6.41 11.27 -5.88
C ILE A 196 6.80 12.51 -6.71
N ASP A 197 5.98 12.91 -7.68
CA ASP A 197 6.24 14.09 -8.50
C ASP A 197 6.29 15.39 -7.67
N GLU A 198 5.37 15.55 -6.73
CA GLU A 198 5.38 16.68 -5.78
C GLU A 198 6.66 16.72 -4.97
N ALA A 199 7.10 15.58 -4.44
CA ALA A 199 8.33 15.46 -3.65
C ALA A 199 9.57 15.83 -4.49
N LEU A 200 9.73 15.19 -5.65
CA LEU A 200 10.87 15.41 -6.54
C LEU A 200 10.93 16.86 -7.04
N ALA A 201 9.79 17.48 -7.37
CA ALA A 201 9.72 18.88 -7.81
C ALA A 201 10.14 19.87 -6.72
N LYS A 202 10.04 19.51 -5.44
CA LYS A 202 10.45 20.31 -4.29
C LYS A 202 11.83 19.94 -3.73
N GLY A 203 12.54 19.03 -4.37
CA GLY A 203 13.86 18.57 -3.93
C GLY A 203 13.82 17.65 -2.70
N VAL A 204 12.65 17.13 -2.33
CA VAL A 204 12.49 16.09 -1.30
C VAL A 204 13.03 14.78 -1.85
N LYS A 205 13.89 14.12 -1.09
CA LYS A 205 14.46 12.82 -1.48
C LYS A 205 13.39 11.74 -1.44
N VAL A 206 13.43 10.80 -2.39
CA VAL A 206 12.47 9.69 -2.48
C VAL A 206 13.21 8.37 -2.48
N ALA A 207 12.76 7.44 -1.65
CA ALA A 207 13.26 6.06 -1.67
C ALA A 207 12.12 5.04 -1.58
N VAL A 208 12.39 3.84 -2.08
CA VAL A 208 11.54 2.65 -1.93
C VAL A 208 12.24 1.64 -1.02
N CYS A 209 11.58 1.22 0.04
CA CYS A 209 12.13 0.37 1.11
C CYS A 209 11.27 -0.88 1.27
N SER A 210 11.61 -1.98 0.61
CA SER A 210 10.84 -3.22 0.58
C SER A 210 11.64 -4.43 1.03
N THR A 211 10.99 -5.39 1.68
CA THR A 211 11.57 -6.70 2.00
C THR A 211 11.42 -7.72 0.87
N SER A 212 10.77 -7.33 -0.21
CA SER A 212 10.55 -8.15 -1.42
C SER A 212 11.80 -8.23 -2.29
N ASN A 213 11.77 -9.17 -3.24
CA ASN A 213 12.91 -9.40 -4.13
C ASN A 213 13.31 -8.13 -4.89
N GLU A 214 14.59 -7.77 -4.85
CA GLU A 214 15.14 -6.56 -5.46
C GLU A 214 14.80 -6.42 -6.96
N LYS A 215 14.87 -7.51 -7.73
CA LYS A 215 14.55 -7.46 -9.17
C LYS A 215 13.10 -7.10 -9.43
N ALA A 216 12.17 -7.61 -8.58
CA ALA A 216 10.75 -7.30 -8.70
C ALA A 216 10.49 -5.84 -8.34
N VAL A 217 11.05 -5.34 -7.24
CA VAL A 217 10.90 -3.93 -6.81
C VAL A 217 11.51 -2.98 -7.84
N SER A 218 12.71 -3.27 -8.34
CA SER A 218 13.36 -2.48 -9.39
C SER A 218 12.55 -2.47 -10.68
N ALA A 219 11.93 -3.60 -11.06
CA ALA A 219 11.05 -3.68 -12.21
C ALA A 219 9.78 -2.83 -12.02
N ILE A 220 9.15 -2.89 -10.84
CA ILE A 220 7.99 -2.05 -10.50
C ILE A 220 8.35 -0.57 -10.65
N VAL A 221 9.43 -0.12 -10.01
CA VAL A 221 9.87 1.27 -10.08
C VAL A 221 10.18 1.69 -11.51
N SER A 222 10.95 0.88 -12.26
CA SER A 222 11.40 1.25 -13.61
C SER A 222 10.25 1.23 -14.63
N PHE A 223 9.41 0.19 -14.62
CA PHE A 223 8.36 0.03 -15.64
C PHE A 223 7.09 0.81 -15.32
N LEU A 224 6.68 0.88 -14.05
CA LEU A 224 5.40 1.48 -13.70
C LEU A 224 5.52 2.98 -13.38
N LEU A 225 6.59 3.41 -12.70
CA LEU A 225 6.85 4.85 -12.45
C LEU A 225 7.54 5.54 -13.62
N GLY A 226 8.21 4.78 -14.50
CA GLY A 226 8.94 5.30 -15.64
C GLY A 226 10.38 5.69 -15.32
N SER A 227 11.25 5.74 -16.37
CA SER A 227 12.69 5.99 -16.24
C SER A 227 13.02 7.29 -15.50
N ASP A 228 12.33 8.38 -15.86
CA ASP A 228 12.63 9.72 -15.32
C ASP A 228 12.48 9.83 -13.80
N ARG A 229 11.54 9.04 -13.21
CA ARG A 229 11.37 8.93 -11.76
C ARG A 229 12.31 7.90 -11.18
N ALA A 230 12.45 6.75 -11.85
CA ALA A 230 13.29 5.65 -11.39
C ALA A 230 14.76 6.10 -11.16
N GLU A 231 15.30 6.95 -12.03
CA GLU A 231 16.66 7.52 -11.89
C GLU A 231 16.83 8.41 -10.64
N LYS A 232 15.74 8.94 -10.09
CA LYS A 232 15.74 9.84 -8.94
C LYS A 232 15.33 9.16 -7.64
N ILE A 233 14.91 7.90 -7.71
CA ILE A 233 14.44 7.10 -6.57
C ILE A 233 15.54 6.12 -6.17
N THR A 234 15.92 6.14 -4.89
CA THR A 234 16.84 5.14 -4.35
C THR A 234 16.05 3.93 -3.90
N ILE A 235 16.50 2.72 -4.29
CA ILE A 235 15.81 1.47 -3.97
C ILE A 235 16.62 0.70 -2.91
N PHE A 236 15.94 0.32 -1.84
CA PHE A 236 16.41 -0.58 -0.80
C PHE A 236 15.47 -1.79 -0.79
N ALA A 237 15.90 -2.93 -1.33
CA ALA A 237 15.03 -4.08 -1.49
C ALA A 237 15.79 -5.42 -1.31
N GLY A 238 15.07 -6.49 -1.01
CA GLY A 238 15.63 -7.83 -0.82
C GLY A 238 16.37 -8.00 0.49
N ASP A 239 17.61 -8.49 0.41
CA ASP A 239 18.45 -8.83 1.57
C ASP A 239 19.54 -7.77 1.85
N VAL A 240 19.21 -6.47 1.59
CA VAL A 240 20.15 -5.34 1.82
C VAL A 240 20.42 -5.07 3.30
N VAL A 241 19.59 -5.61 4.18
CA VAL A 241 19.77 -5.53 5.65
C VAL A 241 19.66 -6.93 6.27
N PRO A 242 20.40 -7.20 7.37
CA PRO A 242 20.42 -8.52 8.01
C PRO A 242 19.08 -8.88 8.69
N ARG A 243 18.31 -7.89 9.12
CA ARG A 243 17.02 -8.07 9.77
C ARG A 243 15.95 -7.29 9.00
N LYS A 244 14.89 -8.00 8.60
CA LYS A 244 13.75 -7.43 7.88
C LYS A 244 12.76 -6.76 8.83
N LYS A 245 11.85 -5.95 8.31
CA LYS A 245 10.71 -5.40 9.06
C LYS A 245 10.08 -6.52 9.91
N PRO A 246 9.76 -6.28 11.18
CA PRO A 246 9.59 -5.00 11.86
C PRO A 246 10.89 -4.36 12.41
N ASP A 247 12.07 -4.91 12.12
CA ASP A 247 13.34 -4.26 12.46
C ASP A 247 13.50 -2.96 11.66
N PRO A 248 13.96 -1.84 12.28
CA PRO A 248 14.08 -0.55 11.62
C PRO A 248 15.21 -0.45 10.59
N ALA A 249 16.05 -1.46 10.47
CA ALA A 249 17.31 -1.42 9.73
C ALA A 249 17.19 -0.87 8.32
N ILE A 250 16.13 -1.24 7.57
CA ILE A 250 15.96 -0.80 6.19
C ILE A 250 15.68 0.71 6.09
N TYR A 251 14.89 1.27 7.02
CA TYR A 251 14.57 2.69 7.07
C TYR A 251 15.75 3.53 7.56
N LEU A 252 16.50 3.01 8.55
CA LEU A 252 17.73 3.65 9.02
C LEU A 252 18.81 3.64 7.93
N LEU A 253 18.98 2.54 7.21
CA LEU A 253 19.87 2.46 6.04
C LEU A 253 19.49 3.47 4.97
N ALA A 254 18.19 3.61 4.69
CA ALA A 254 17.70 4.58 3.72
C ALA A 254 18.02 6.03 4.15
N ALA A 255 17.74 6.39 5.40
CA ALA A 255 18.03 7.71 5.94
C ALA A 255 19.54 8.03 5.90
N ASP A 256 20.39 7.10 6.33
CA ASP A 256 21.85 7.22 6.31
C ASP A 256 22.37 7.41 4.88
N THR A 257 21.97 6.53 3.96
CA THR A 257 22.39 6.60 2.54
C THR A 257 21.93 7.91 1.87
N LEU A 258 20.73 8.37 2.19
CA LEU A 258 20.22 9.63 1.70
C LEU A 258 20.84 10.86 2.41
N GLY A 259 21.56 10.66 3.51
CA GLY A 259 22.15 11.76 4.32
C GLY A 259 21.09 12.66 4.92
N VAL A 260 20.05 12.08 5.55
CA VAL A 260 18.95 12.80 6.19
C VAL A 260 18.72 12.28 7.61
N ASP A 261 18.22 13.17 8.49
CA ASP A 261 17.82 12.77 9.84
C ASP A 261 16.52 11.93 9.79
N PRO A 262 16.46 10.75 10.42
CA PRO A 262 15.24 9.95 10.49
C PRO A 262 14.01 10.73 10.97
N SER A 263 14.16 11.62 11.94
CA SER A 263 13.05 12.44 12.47
C SER A 263 12.45 13.41 11.45
N SER A 264 13.17 13.70 10.36
CA SER A 264 12.73 14.54 9.26
C SER A 264 12.16 13.74 8.07
N CYS A 265 12.02 12.41 8.22
CA CYS A 265 11.48 11.51 7.21
C CYS A 265 10.02 11.18 7.48
N VAL A 266 9.27 10.98 6.39
CA VAL A 266 7.91 10.42 6.44
C VAL A 266 7.91 9.12 5.65
N VAL A 267 7.44 8.06 6.30
CA VAL A 267 7.25 6.73 5.70
C VAL A 267 5.81 6.58 5.26
N VAL A 268 5.58 5.98 4.10
CA VAL A 268 4.27 5.52 3.63
C VAL A 268 4.29 4.00 3.60
N GLU A 269 3.40 3.38 4.34
CA GLU A 269 3.31 1.94 4.59
C GLU A 269 1.88 1.43 4.47
N ASP A 270 1.70 0.10 4.45
CA ASP A 270 0.38 -0.52 4.45
C ASP A 270 0.18 -1.55 5.57
N SER A 271 1.25 -1.95 6.25
CA SER A 271 1.27 -3.08 7.19
C SER A 271 1.69 -2.68 8.61
N THR A 272 1.22 -3.43 9.62
CA THR A 272 1.66 -3.25 11.02
C THR A 272 3.14 -3.56 11.22
N ILE A 273 3.67 -4.49 10.43
CA ILE A 273 5.11 -4.85 10.46
C ILE A 273 5.95 -3.66 9.96
N GLY A 274 5.54 -3.02 8.88
CA GLY A 274 6.22 -1.86 8.36
C GLY A 274 6.04 -0.62 9.23
N LEU A 275 4.82 -0.41 9.76
CA LEU A 275 4.56 0.63 10.76
C LEU A 275 5.50 0.51 11.95
N ALA A 276 5.65 -0.70 12.52
CA ALA A 276 6.55 -0.93 13.66
C ALA A 276 8.01 -0.59 13.31
N ALA A 277 8.47 -0.97 12.12
CA ALA A 277 9.81 -0.65 11.65
C ALA A 277 10.03 0.87 11.50
N ALA A 278 9.07 1.60 10.92
CA ALA A 278 9.14 3.05 10.75
C ALA A 278 9.17 3.78 12.10
N LYS A 279 8.30 3.36 13.04
CA LYS A 279 8.25 3.94 14.39
C LYS A 279 9.53 3.63 15.19
N ALA A 280 10.08 2.42 15.07
CA ALA A 280 11.36 2.05 15.69
C ALA A 280 12.55 2.82 15.09
N ALA A 281 12.46 3.26 13.83
CA ALA A 281 13.43 4.14 13.20
C ALA A 281 13.29 5.62 13.64
N GLY A 282 12.28 5.97 14.44
CA GLY A 282 12.01 7.36 14.87
C GLY A 282 11.33 8.22 13.80
N MET A 283 10.73 7.60 12.79
CA MET A 283 10.11 8.30 11.66
C MET A 283 8.60 8.49 11.87
N LYS A 284 8.03 9.47 11.19
CA LYS A 284 6.59 9.57 10.99
C LYS A 284 6.12 8.53 9.98
N CYS A 285 4.95 7.92 10.24
CA CYS A 285 4.42 6.88 9.39
C CYS A 285 2.95 7.13 9.04
N ILE A 286 2.66 7.21 7.74
CA ILE A 286 1.32 7.26 7.18
C ILE A 286 0.98 5.86 6.66
N ILE A 287 -0.16 5.35 7.05
CA ILE A 287 -0.69 4.08 6.53
C ILE A 287 -1.63 4.36 5.35
N THR A 288 -1.44 3.60 4.27
CA THR A 288 -2.39 3.46 3.16
C THR A 288 -2.84 2.01 3.09
N LYS A 289 -4.03 1.72 3.61
CA LYS A 289 -4.57 0.35 3.70
C LYS A 289 -4.58 -0.35 2.34
N SER A 290 -4.00 -1.54 2.26
CA SER A 290 -4.04 -2.38 1.05
C SER A 290 -5.18 -3.40 1.09
N GLY A 291 -5.31 -4.20 0.03
CA GLY A 291 -6.39 -5.17 -0.10
C GLY A 291 -6.44 -6.23 0.99
N TYR A 292 -5.32 -6.52 1.66
CA TYR A 292 -5.23 -7.57 2.68
C TYR A 292 -4.77 -7.08 4.05
N THR A 293 -4.47 -5.79 4.21
CA THR A 293 -4.04 -5.20 5.48
C THR A 293 -5.08 -4.28 6.10
N ALA A 294 -6.24 -4.12 5.45
CA ALA A 294 -7.27 -3.15 5.86
C ALA A 294 -7.78 -3.34 7.29
N GLU A 295 -7.77 -4.58 7.79
CA GLU A 295 -8.26 -4.95 9.12
C GLU A 295 -7.14 -5.02 10.19
N GLU A 296 -5.89 -4.69 9.83
CA GLU A 296 -4.80 -4.66 10.80
C GLU A 296 -4.94 -3.47 11.77
N ASP A 297 -4.34 -3.58 12.95
CA ASP A 297 -4.36 -2.52 13.97
C ASP A 297 -3.26 -1.48 13.75
N PHE A 298 -3.63 -0.30 13.31
CA PHE A 298 -2.72 0.80 13.02
C PHE A 298 -2.70 1.91 14.08
N VAL A 299 -2.99 1.61 15.33
CA VAL A 299 -3.10 2.61 16.42
C VAL A 299 -1.84 3.48 16.57
N ALA A 300 -0.66 2.96 16.23
CA ALA A 300 0.62 3.68 16.31
C ALA A 300 0.91 4.59 15.10
N ALA A 301 0.06 4.58 14.05
CA ALA A 301 0.25 5.39 12.86
C ALA A 301 0.02 6.88 13.15
N ASP A 302 0.77 7.75 12.47
CA ASP A 302 0.57 9.20 12.56
C ASP A 302 -0.64 9.65 11.72
N ALA A 303 -1.01 8.88 10.68
CA ALA A 303 -2.24 9.04 9.91
C ALA A 303 -2.59 7.72 9.18
N ILE A 304 -3.89 7.54 8.87
CA ILE A 304 -4.39 6.34 8.18
C ILE A 304 -5.33 6.79 7.06
N PHE A 305 -5.11 6.26 5.85
CA PHE A 305 -5.91 6.48 4.66
C PHE A 305 -6.12 5.18 3.88
N ASP A 306 -7.09 5.15 2.98
CA ASP A 306 -7.27 4.01 2.06
C ASP A 306 -6.26 4.04 0.91
N CYS A 307 -5.85 5.24 0.48
CA CYS A 307 -4.82 5.46 -0.55
C CYS A 307 -4.28 6.90 -0.44
N ILE A 308 -3.29 7.25 -1.25
CA ILE A 308 -2.78 8.64 -1.34
C ILE A 308 -3.81 9.53 -2.04
N GLY A 309 -4.46 9.00 -3.06
CA GLY A 309 -5.54 9.64 -3.82
C GLY A 309 -5.07 10.61 -4.90
N ASP A 310 -5.83 10.64 -5.99
CA ASP A 310 -5.66 11.58 -7.10
C ASP A 310 -6.84 12.54 -7.17
N PRO A 311 -6.70 13.74 -7.78
CA PRO A 311 -7.83 14.64 -8.00
C PRO A 311 -9.00 13.96 -8.72
N PRO A 312 -10.27 14.20 -8.31
CA PRO A 312 -10.68 15.14 -7.26
C PRO A 312 -10.57 14.61 -5.82
N GLU A 313 -10.18 13.36 -5.61
CA GLU A 313 -10.19 12.66 -4.32
C GLU A 313 -8.79 12.54 -3.69
N VAL A 314 -8.03 13.63 -3.64
CA VAL A 314 -6.75 13.66 -2.92
C VAL A 314 -7.00 13.44 -1.44
N ARG A 315 -6.35 12.42 -0.84
CA ARG A 315 -6.45 12.13 0.60
C ARG A 315 -5.37 12.86 1.39
N PHE A 316 -4.13 12.86 0.88
CA PHE A 316 -3.04 13.66 1.41
C PHE A 316 -2.02 14.02 0.32
N ASP A 317 -1.22 15.02 0.60
CA ASP A 317 -0.19 15.60 -0.27
C ASP A 317 1.12 15.83 0.49
N LEU A 318 2.10 16.43 -0.16
CA LEU A 318 3.40 16.77 0.45
C LEU A 318 3.24 17.80 1.59
N GLY A 319 2.27 18.72 1.49
CA GLY A 319 1.95 19.68 2.56
C GLY A 319 1.43 18.99 3.82
N PHE A 320 0.59 17.98 3.68
CA PHE A 320 0.15 17.15 4.80
C PHE A 320 1.34 16.45 5.48
N CYS A 321 2.27 15.87 4.69
CA CYS A 321 3.49 15.24 5.21
C CYS A 321 4.35 16.23 6.02
N ALA A 322 4.49 17.47 5.54
CA ALA A 322 5.20 18.53 6.25
C ALA A 322 4.53 18.87 7.60
N ASN A 323 3.20 18.97 7.61
CA ASN A 323 2.44 19.27 8.82
C ASN A 323 2.54 18.16 9.89
N LEU A 324 2.69 16.90 9.50
CA LEU A 324 2.92 15.79 10.44
C LEU A 324 4.23 15.94 11.22
N LEU A 325 5.28 16.45 10.58
CA LEU A 325 6.57 16.66 11.22
C LEU A 325 6.52 17.79 12.25
N GLN A 326 5.68 18.82 12.04
CA GLN A 326 5.56 19.97 12.95
C GLN A 326 4.79 19.66 14.23
N LYS A 327 3.85 18.74 14.21
CA LYS A 327 3.06 18.35 15.40
C LYS A 327 3.88 17.76 16.57
N GLN A 328 5.17 17.54 16.38
CA GLN A 328 6.08 17.03 17.42
C GLN A 328 6.51 18.07 18.46
N TYR A 329 6.26 19.37 18.23
CA TYR A 329 6.77 20.43 19.11
C TYR A 329 5.72 21.02 20.07
N VAL A 330 4.55 20.38 20.22
CA VAL A 330 3.46 20.85 21.09
C VAL A 330 3.02 19.75 22.04
N SER A 331 3.96 19.11 22.71
CA SER A 331 3.65 18.20 23.85
C SER A 331 4.53 18.52 25.04
#